data_0a11c579cdbb117fc97d4b87f1ab1ae3
#
_entry.id   0a11c579cdbb117fc97d4b87f1ab1ae3
#
_cell.length_a   1.000
_cell.length_b   1.000
_cell.length_c   1.000
_cell.angle_alpha   90.00
_cell.angle_beta   90.00
_cell.angle_gamma   90.00
#
_symmetry.space_group_name_H-M   'P 1'
#
loop_
_entity.id
_entity.type
_entity.pdbx_description
1 polymer ?
#
loop_
_entity_poly.entity_id
_entity_poly.type
_entity_poly.pdbx_seq_one_letter_code
_entity_poly.pdbx_strand_id
1 'polypeptide(L)'
;RSIEHPYPFTLKFPGKIRNKEVKQAFLQILNDIEENKSRPENYLTALFILLEREIIHSNSLLLKHRLNFQKKNLTINLIIENLEEHFFTKYKKAGASRLPVIAIYSIYEILLEDIARYKGKKLLPLKSHVASDTKAKEIGDIEIIDEKRKSIFEGVEIKHGIPIDFLIVRDVYEKIKNIPIERYYILTTAEPNIKRGEEEKVMQLVSKIRKNHGCEIIVNGLIHSLKYYLRLVRNLDEFIARYSKNIKIEASASTVIKLEHLEKWNEITERGTK
;
A
#
# COMPACT_ATOMS: atom_id res chain seq x y z
N ARG A 1 -4.36 23.69 -17.01
CA ARG A 1 -3.89 24.30 -18.29
C ARG A 1 -4.41 23.58 -19.55
N SER A 2 -5.18 22.51 -19.46
CA SER A 2 -5.74 21.81 -20.62
C SER A 2 -7.12 22.31 -21.05
N ILE A 3 -7.73 23.20 -20.32
CA ILE A 3 -9.08 23.74 -20.60
C ILE A 3 -9.02 25.07 -21.36
N GLU A 4 -7.92 25.80 -21.28
CA GLU A 4 -7.71 27.05 -22.04
C GLU A 4 -7.07 26.75 -23.40
N HIS A 5 -7.86 26.28 -24.34
CA HIS A 5 -7.40 25.96 -25.68
C HIS A 5 -8.20 26.79 -26.71
N PRO A 6 -7.54 27.36 -27.72
CA PRO A 6 -8.22 28.15 -28.76
C PRO A 6 -9.03 27.31 -29.75
N TYR A 7 -9.01 25.99 -29.61
CA TYR A 7 -9.71 25.05 -30.52
C TYR A 7 -11.01 24.54 -29.88
N PRO A 8 -12.07 24.36 -30.66
CA PRO A 8 -13.30 23.78 -30.18
C PRO A 8 -13.09 22.33 -29.71
N PHE A 9 -13.84 21.92 -28.69
CA PHE A 9 -13.81 20.56 -28.13
C PHE A 9 -14.63 19.59 -29.00
N THR A 10 -14.22 19.39 -30.22
CA THR A 10 -14.80 18.40 -31.15
C THR A 10 -14.03 17.09 -31.08
N LEU A 11 -14.53 16.05 -31.78
CA LEU A 11 -13.85 14.75 -31.92
C LEU A 11 -12.42 14.87 -32.49
N LYS A 12 -12.13 15.94 -33.22
CA LYS A 12 -10.80 16.24 -33.80
C LYS A 12 -9.92 17.10 -32.89
N PHE A 13 -10.31 17.35 -31.65
CA PHE A 13 -9.57 18.19 -30.71
C PHE A 13 -8.11 17.70 -30.56
N PRO A 14 -7.11 18.57 -30.86
CA PRO A 14 -5.69 18.15 -30.87
C PRO A 14 -5.06 18.09 -29.50
N GLY A 15 -5.73 18.60 -28.45
CA GLY A 15 -5.21 18.63 -27.08
C GLY A 15 -4.93 17.26 -26.51
N LYS A 16 -3.92 17.16 -25.64
CA LYS A 16 -3.53 15.91 -24.95
C LYS A 16 -4.32 15.72 -23.67
N ILE A 17 -5.15 14.70 -23.59
CA ILE A 17 -5.70 14.16 -22.36
C ILE A 17 -5.00 12.82 -22.13
N ARG A 18 -4.46 12.60 -20.92
CA ARG A 18 -3.56 11.48 -20.60
C ARG A 18 -4.18 10.10 -20.87
N ASN A 19 -5.47 9.93 -20.58
CA ASN A 19 -6.20 8.70 -20.86
C ASN A 19 -6.99 8.85 -22.16
N LYS A 20 -6.70 8.01 -23.16
CA LYS A 20 -7.34 8.07 -24.47
C LYS A 20 -8.85 7.78 -24.44
N GLU A 21 -9.29 6.83 -23.60
CA GLU A 21 -10.71 6.46 -23.47
C GLU A 21 -11.50 7.62 -22.81
N VAL A 22 -10.93 8.21 -21.76
CA VAL A 22 -11.52 9.40 -21.11
C VAL A 22 -11.58 10.57 -22.08
N LYS A 23 -10.52 10.78 -22.89
CA LYS A 23 -10.52 11.81 -23.93
C LYS A 23 -11.66 11.58 -24.91
N GLN A 24 -11.79 10.38 -25.42
CA GLN A 24 -12.81 10.03 -26.41
C GLN A 24 -14.22 10.22 -25.85
N ALA A 25 -14.50 9.70 -24.66
CA ALA A 25 -15.80 9.86 -24.00
C ALA A 25 -16.13 11.33 -23.75
N PHE A 26 -15.18 12.11 -23.24
CA PHE A 26 -15.34 13.54 -22.98
C PHE A 26 -15.65 14.32 -24.25
N LEU A 27 -14.88 14.08 -25.33
CA LEU A 27 -15.11 14.74 -26.61
C LEU A 27 -16.41 14.32 -27.28
N GLN A 28 -16.86 13.07 -27.10
CA GLN A 28 -18.17 12.62 -27.59
C GLN A 28 -19.31 13.37 -26.91
N ILE A 29 -19.26 13.53 -25.59
CA ILE A 29 -20.25 14.29 -24.83
C ILE A 29 -20.31 15.74 -25.32
N LEU A 30 -19.17 16.41 -25.43
CA LEU A 30 -19.11 17.80 -25.87
C LEU A 30 -19.58 17.96 -27.31
N ASN A 31 -19.18 17.07 -28.20
CA ASN A 31 -19.62 17.08 -29.60
C ASN A 31 -21.12 16.87 -29.73
N ASP A 32 -21.71 15.99 -28.91
CA ASP A 32 -23.15 15.77 -28.90
C ASP A 32 -23.93 16.99 -28.41
N ILE A 33 -23.40 17.72 -27.41
CA ILE A 33 -23.97 18.96 -26.93
C ILE A 33 -23.91 20.06 -28.03
N GLU A 34 -22.79 20.20 -28.71
CA GLU A 34 -22.58 21.25 -29.71
C GLU A 34 -23.34 20.98 -31.03
N GLU A 35 -23.24 19.74 -31.55
CA GLU A 35 -23.80 19.40 -32.86
C GLU A 35 -25.25 18.94 -32.77
N ASN A 36 -25.60 18.11 -31.80
CA ASN A 36 -26.93 17.53 -31.68
C ASN A 36 -27.86 18.34 -30.77
N LYS A 37 -27.37 19.47 -30.22
CA LYS A 37 -28.12 20.33 -29.30
C LYS A 37 -28.71 19.57 -28.09
N SER A 38 -28.06 18.50 -27.70
CA SER A 38 -28.41 17.75 -26.49
C SER A 38 -28.25 18.66 -25.27
N ARG A 39 -29.19 18.60 -24.34
CA ARG A 39 -29.16 19.44 -23.13
C ARG A 39 -28.02 19.03 -22.20
N PRO A 40 -27.08 19.92 -21.86
CA PRO A 40 -25.95 19.61 -20.97
C PRO A 40 -26.39 19.06 -19.62
N GLU A 41 -27.56 19.52 -19.14
CA GLU A 41 -28.14 19.08 -17.86
C GLU A 41 -28.41 17.58 -17.82
N ASN A 42 -28.77 16.96 -18.96
CA ASN A 42 -29.00 15.52 -19.04
C ASN A 42 -27.69 14.76 -18.78
N TYR A 43 -26.58 15.23 -19.33
CA TYR A 43 -25.26 14.62 -19.08
C TYR A 43 -24.81 14.81 -17.64
N LEU A 44 -25.01 15.99 -17.06
CA LEU A 44 -24.73 16.26 -15.65
C LEU A 44 -25.58 15.37 -14.74
N THR A 45 -26.88 15.24 -15.03
CA THR A 45 -27.78 14.38 -14.27
C THR A 45 -27.33 12.93 -14.33
N ALA A 46 -27.00 12.42 -15.54
CA ALA A 46 -26.49 11.07 -15.70
C ALA A 46 -25.18 10.86 -14.96
N LEU A 47 -24.26 11.84 -15.01
CA LEU A 47 -22.99 11.80 -14.26
C LEU A 47 -23.23 11.71 -12.75
N PHE A 48 -24.12 12.55 -12.20
CA PHE A 48 -24.46 12.52 -10.77
C PHE A 48 -25.10 11.19 -10.35
N ILE A 49 -26.01 10.63 -11.15
CA ILE A 49 -26.62 9.33 -10.89
C ILE A 49 -25.53 8.23 -10.88
N LEU A 50 -24.58 8.26 -11.82
CA LEU A 50 -23.49 7.30 -11.86
C LEU A 50 -22.56 7.44 -10.66
N LEU A 51 -22.22 8.67 -10.28
CA LEU A 51 -21.41 8.97 -9.08
C LEU A 51 -22.12 8.51 -7.80
N GLU A 52 -23.42 8.77 -7.67
CA GLU A 52 -24.20 8.31 -6.53
C GLU A 52 -24.21 6.78 -6.43
N ARG A 53 -24.42 6.08 -7.54
CA ARG A 53 -24.35 4.60 -7.59
C ARG A 53 -22.98 4.09 -7.17
N GLU A 54 -21.91 4.70 -7.66
CA GLU A 54 -20.54 4.34 -7.27
C GLU A 54 -20.28 4.57 -5.78
N ILE A 55 -20.77 5.69 -5.23
CA ILE A 55 -20.68 6.00 -3.79
C ILE A 55 -21.48 4.98 -2.96
N ILE A 56 -22.70 4.64 -3.37
CA ILE A 56 -23.54 3.65 -2.68
C ILE A 56 -22.88 2.28 -2.72
N HIS A 57 -22.35 1.87 -3.89
CA HIS A 57 -21.62 0.62 -4.05
C HIS A 57 -20.38 0.59 -3.15
N SER A 58 -19.57 1.64 -3.20
CA SER A 58 -18.37 1.80 -2.35
C SER A 58 -18.72 1.72 -0.86
N ASN A 59 -19.75 2.44 -0.43
CA ASN A 59 -20.21 2.41 0.95
C ASN A 59 -20.73 1.02 1.35
N SER A 60 -21.45 0.32 0.46
CA SER A 60 -21.94 -1.03 0.72
C SER A 60 -20.80 -2.03 0.90
N LEU A 61 -19.74 -1.94 0.10
CA LEU A 61 -18.51 -2.74 0.24
C LEU A 61 -17.83 -2.44 1.57
N LEU A 62 -17.73 -1.17 1.92
CA LEU A 62 -17.18 -0.73 3.19
C LEU A 62 -18.01 -1.21 4.40
N LEU A 63 -19.32 -1.33 4.28
CA LEU A 63 -20.23 -1.77 5.34
C LEU A 63 -20.36 -3.30 5.43
N LYS A 64 -20.31 -4.02 4.30
CA LYS A 64 -20.37 -5.50 4.27
C LYS A 64 -19.21 -6.19 4.95
N HIS A 65 -18.15 -5.46 5.24
CA HIS A 65 -16.95 -6.00 5.88
C HIS A 65 -17.17 -6.24 7.39
N ARG A 66 -18.25 -6.94 7.75
CA ARG A 66 -18.36 -7.62 9.03
C ARG A 66 -17.67 -8.97 8.87
N LEU A 67 -16.56 -9.12 9.59
CA LEU A 67 -15.74 -10.31 9.63
C LEU A 67 -16.58 -11.56 9.91
N ASN A 68 -16.90 -12.30 8.87
CA ASN A 68 -17.50 -13.62 8.97
C ASN A 68 -16.41 -14.72 8.96
N PHE A 69 -15.31 -14.49 9.67
CA PHE A 69 -14.39 -15.58 9.92
C PHE A 69 -15.01 -16.55 10.93
N GLN A 70 -15.37 -17.73 10.47
CA GLN A 70 -15.64 -18.82 11.40
C GLN A 70 -14.32 -19.19 12.09
N LYS A 71 -14.20 -18.84 13.36
CA LYS A 71 -13.01 -18.99 14.23
C LYS A 71 -12.35 -20.37 14.25
N LYS A 72 -12.95 -21.41 13.68
CA LYS A 72 -12.53 -22.79 13.90
C LYS A 72 -11.31 -23.26 13.09
N ASN A 73 -10.92 -22.57 11.99
CA ASN A 73 -9.90 -23.09 11.08
C ASN A 73 -8.83 -22.10 10.64
N LEU A 74 -8.70 -20.94 11.31
CA LEU A 74 -7.72 -19.94 10.93
C LEU A 74 -6.30 -20.41 11.32
N THR A 75 -5.45 -20.63 10.33
CA THR A 75 -4.04 -21.00 10.52
C THR A 75 -3.11 -19.95 9.94
N ILE A 76 -1.87 -19.92 10.39
CA ILE A 76 -0.84 -19.03 9.81
C ILE A 76 -0.67 -19.30 8.31
N ASN A 77 -0.67 -20.57 7.90
CA ASN A 77 -0.52 -20.90 6.48
C ASN A 77 -1.67 -20.37 5.64
N LEU A 78 -2.92 -20.53 6.09
CA LEU A 78 -4.09 -20.00 5.39
C LEU A 78 -4.04 -18.47 5.28
N ILE A 79 -3.61 -17.78 6.33
CA ILE A 79 -3.41 -16.32 6.29
C ILE A 79 -2.38 -15.94 5.23
N ILE A 80 -1.25 -16.65 5.19
CA ILE A 80 -0.19 -16.37 4.22
C ILE A 80 -0.67 -16.63 2.79
N GLU A 81 -1.33 -17.76 2.53
CA GLU A 81 -1.91 -18.06 1.21
C GLU A 81 -2.88 -16.97 0.75
N ASN A 82 -3.77 -16.52 1.64
CA ASN A 82 -4.70 -15.43 1.35
C ASN A 82 -3.99 -14.10 1.06
N LEU A 83 -2.92 -13.78 1.81
CA LEU A 83 -2.13 -12.59 1.58
C LEU A 83 -1.35 -12.65 0.26
N GLU A 84 -0.75 -13.81 -0.06
CA GLU A 84 -0.06 -14.01 -1.33
C GLU A 84 -1.03 -13.87 -2.51
N GLU A 85 -2.20 -14.51 -2.46
CA GLU A 85 -3.23 -14.32 -3.48
C GLU A 85 -3.59 -12.83 -3.62
N HIS A 86 -3.77 -12.13 -2.50
CA HIS A 86 -4.11 -10.72 -2.50
C HIS A 86 -2.99 -9.84 -3.08
N PHE A 87 -1.73 -10.07 -2.71
CA PHE A 87 -0.59 -9.27 -3.17
C PHE A 87 -0.30 -9.45 -4.66
N PHE A 88 -0.44 -10.68 -5.16
CA PHE A 88 -0.07 -11.05 -6.54
C PHE A 88 -1.25 -11.07 -7.52
N THR A 89 -2.45 -10.71 -7.08
CA THR A 89 -3.58 -10.52 -8.00
C THR A 89 -3.27 -9.44 -9.03
N LYS A 90 -3.59 -9.70 -10.30
CA LYS A 90 -3.49 -8.71 -11.38
C LYS A 90 -4.64 -7.72 -11.31
N TYR A 91 -4.40 -6.58 -10.71
CA TYR A 91 -5.37 -5.49 -10.61
C TYR A 91 -5.38 -4.63 -11.88
N LYS A 92 -6.53 -4.05 -12.21
CA LYS A 92 -6.68 -3.09 -13.31
C LYS A 92 -6.06 -1.74 -12.97
N LYS A 93 -6.09 -1.35 -11.70
CA LYS A 93 -5.57 -0.09 -11.18
C LYS A 93 -4.26 -0.33 -10.44
N ALA A 94 -3.38 0.64 -10.46
CA ALA A 94 -2.16 0.61 -9.64
C ALA A 94 -2.50 0.63 -8.14
N GLY A 95 -1.60 0.10 -7.31
CA GLY A 95 -1.76 0.14 -5.85
C GLY A 95 -1.38 -1.16 -5.13
N ALA A 96 -1.25 -2.28 -5.84
CA ALA A 96 -0.92 -3.57 -5.24
C ALA A 96 0.36 -3.55 -4.37
N SER A 97 1.35 -2.73 -4.74
CA SER A 97 2.59 -2.57 -3.96
C SER A 97 2.37 -2.03 -2.54
N ARG A 98 1.24 -1.40 -2.27
CA ARG A 98 0.88 -0.90 -0.94
C ARG A 98 0.33 -2.00 -0.03
N LEU A 99 -0.22 -3.09 -0.58
CA LEU A 99 -0.83 -4.18 0.20
C LEU A 99 0.17 -4.86 1.16
N PRO A 100 1.39 -5.22 0.73
CA PRO A 100 2.41 -5.74 1.64
C PRO A 100 2.79 -4.75 2.76
N VAL A 101 2.81 -3.45 2.46
CA VAL A 101 3.08 -2.40 3.47
C VAL A 101 1.99 -2.40 4.54
N ILE A 102 0.71 -2.44 4.12
CA ILE A 102 -0.42 -2.50 5.05
C ILE A 102 -0.37 -3.77 5.90
N ALA A 103 0.03 -4.93 5.33
CA ALA A 103 0.12 -6.18 6.08
C ALA A 103 1.19 -6.10 7.19
N ILE A 104 2.38 -5.60 6.87
CA ILE A 104 3.45 -5.41 7.87
C ILE A 104 3.04 -4.35 8.90
N TYR A 105 2.42 -3.27 8.48
CA TYR A 105 1.89 -2.25 9.38
C TYR A 105 0.88 -2.84 10.38
N SER A 106 -0.07 -3.61 9.89
CA SER A 106 -1.12 -4.24 10.72
C SER A 106 -0.55 -5.22 11.75
N ILE A 107 0.51 -5.95 11.39
CA ILE A 107 1.17 -6.83 12.37
C ILE A 107 1.93 -6.01 13.42
N TYR A 108 2.57 -4.91 13.05
CA TYR A 108 3.24 -4.03 14.00
C TYR A 108 2.28 -3.37 14.98
N GLU A 109 1.05 -3.03 14.57
CA GLU A 109 0.02 -2.54 15.50
C GLU A 109 -0.21 -3.53 16.67
N ILE A 110 -0.19 -4.85 16.39
CA ILE A 110 -0.36 -5.89 17.42
C ILE A 110 0.93 -6.08 18.23
N LEU A 111 2.06 -6.18 17.54
CA LEU A 111 3.34 -6.43 18.19
C LEU A 111 3.72 -5.32 19.18
N LEU A 112 3.36 -4.06 18.88
CA LEU A 112 3.63 -2.95 19.78
C LEU A 112 2.82 -3.05 21.09
N GLU A 113 1.64 -3.67 21.05
CA GLU A 113 0.80 -3.91 22.22
C GLU A 113 1.27 -5.12 23.03
N ASP A 114 1.68 -6.19 22.33
CA ASP A 114 1.91 -7.51 22.92
C ASP A 114 3.36 -7.79 23.33
N ILE A 115 4.34 -7.18 22.66
CA ILE A 115 5.76 -7.54 22.80
C ILE A 115 6.49 -6.52 23.69
N ALA A 116 7.09 -7.00 24.77
CA ALA A 116 7.81 -6.17 25.75
C ALA A 116 8.91 -5.28 25.14
N ARG A 117 9.55 -5.72 24.04
CA ARG A 117 10.55 -4.95 23.29
C ARG A 117 10.02 -3.59 22.83
N TYR A 118 8.72 -3.51 22.52
CA TYR A 118 8.08 -2.30 22.01
C TYR A 118 7.47 -1.43 23.13
N LYS A 119 7.65 -1.78 24.37
CA LYS A 119 7.16 -0.95 25.50
C LYS A 119 7.74 0.46 25.44
N GLY A 120 6.89 1.48 25.41
CA GLY A 120 7.28 2.89 25.25
C GLY A 120 7.70 3.27 23.84
N LYS A 121 7.35 2.46 22.85
CA LYS A 121 7.49 2.75 21.44
C LYS A 121 6.14 3.08 20.83
N LYS A 122 6.16 3.81 19.73
CA LYS A 122 4.97 4.23 19.01
C LYS A 122 5.14 3.99 17.52
N LEU A 123 4.16 3.34 16.93
CA LEU A 123 4.05 3.20 15.46
C LEU A 123 3.52 4.51 14.88
N LEU A 124 4.23 5.09 13.94
CA LEU A 124 3.75 6.27 13.23
C LEU A 124 2.65 5.87 12.23
N PRO A 125 1.65 6.72 12.00
CA PRO A 125 0.61 6.46 11.00
C PRO A 125 1.21 6.20 9.62
N LEU A 126 0.58 5.31 8.84
CA LEU A 126 0.92 5.14 7.43
C LEU A 126 0.73 6.47 6.71
N LYS A 127 1.81 6.94 6.06
CA LYS A 127 1.76 8.19 5.32
C LYS A 127 1.04 8.01 4.00
N SER A 128 0.20 8.96 3.66
CA SER A 128 -0.41 9.04 2.34
C SER A 128 0.65 9.50 1.33
N HIS A 129 0.88 8.71 0.28
CA HIS A 129 1.77 9.10 -0.83
C HIS A 129 1.28 10.31 -1.63
N VAL A 130 0.18 10.93 -1.24
CA VAL A 130 -0.44 12.09 -1.91
C VAL A 130 -0.05 13.42 -1.25
N ALA A 131 0.46 13.40 -0.03
CA ALA A 131 0.85 14.62 0.67
C ALA A 131 2.20 15.13 0.16
N SER A 132 2.18 16.23 -0.58
CA SER A 132 3.38 16.97 -1.03
C SER A 132 4.08 17.74 0.11
N ASP A 133 3.74 17.48 1.37
CA ASP A 133 4.37 18.11 2.53
C ASP A 133 5.66 17.38 2.93
N THR A 134 6.63 17.58 2.08
CA THR A 134 7.99 17.04 2.06
C THR A 134 8.95 17.67 3.06
N LYS A 135 8.57 17.91 4.29
CA LYS A 135 9.52 18.48 5.27
C LYS A 135 10.02 17.52 6.35
N ALA A 136 9.42 16.35 6.53
CA ALA A 136 10.01 15.29 7.34
C ALA A 136 10.68 14.29 6.41
N LYS A 137 12.00 14.14 6.49
CA LYS A 137 12.77 13.11 5.75
C LYS A 137 12.22 11.74 6.15
N GLU A 138 11.38 11.16 5.30
CA GLU A 138 10.90 9.79 5.46
C GLU A 138 12.08 8.84 5.35
N ILE A 139 12.23 7.97 6.33
CA ILE A 139 13.29 6.96 6.29
C ILE A 139 12.81 5.63 5.71
N GLY A 140 11.51 5.35 5.76
CA GLY A 140 10.93 4.11 5.23
C GLY A 140 9.42 4.14 5.15
N ASP A 141 8.82 3.05 4.67
CA ASP A 141 7.36 2.88 4.55
C ASP A 141 6.69 2.80 5.92
N ILE A 142 7.39 2.26 6.94
CA ILE A 142 6.92 2.12 8.31
C ILE A 142 8.00 2.62 9.25
N GLU A 143 7.61 3.42 10.22
CA GLU A 143 8.51 4.01 11.20
C GLU A 143 7.97 3.79 12.62
N ILE A 144 8.85 3.32 13.50
CA ILE A 144 8.58 3.14 14.93
C ILE A 144 9.50 4.08 15.70
N ILE A 145 8.94 4.90 16.56
CA ILE A 145 9.69 5.87 17.37
C ILE A 145 9.77 5.44 18.85
N ASP A 146 10.86 5.81 19.48
CA ASP A 146 10.98 5.79 20.94
C ASP A 146 10.36 7.09 21.50
N GLU A 147 9.26 6.98 22.22
CA GLU A 147 8.54 8.15 22.74
C GLU A 147 9.36 8.95 23.76
N LYS A 148 10.22 8.28 24.54
CA LYS A 148 11.08 8.92 25.54
C LYS A 148 12.24 9.65 24.90
N ARG A 149 12.93 8.98 23.96
CA ARG A 149 14.12 9.54 23.29
C ARG A 149 13.76 10.46 22.13
N LYS A 150 12.51 10.44 21.66
CA LYS A 150 12.02 11.16 20.46
C LYS A 150 12.89 10.86 19.23
N SER A 151 13.36 9.63 19.13
CA SER A 151 14.24 9.14 18.04
C SER A 151 13.58 7.97 17.35
N ILE A 152 14.02 7.70 16.12
CA ILE A 152 13.59 6.51 15.38
C ILE A 152 14.14 5.26 16.08
N PHE A 153 13.27 4.32 16.40
CA PHE A 153 13.63 3.04 16.99
C PHE A 153 13.89 1.98 15.93
N GLU A 154 12.95 1.85 14.97
CA GLU A 154 13.06 0.95 13.82
C GLU A 154 12.45 1.59 12.58
N GLY A 155 13.01 1.27 11.40
CA GLY A 155 12.46 1.59 10.09
C GLY A 155 12.24 0.34 9.25
N VAL A 156 11.24 0.36 8.39
CA VAL A 156 10.97 -0.73 7.44
C VAL A 156 10.73 -0.15 6.05
N GLU A 157 11.45 -0.67 5.09
CA GLU A 157 11.24 -0.42 3.65
C GLU A 157 10.71 -1.70 3.01
N ILE A 158 9.69 -1.60 2.16
CA ILE A 158 9.06 -2.76 1.53
C ILE A 158 9.11 -2.64 0.02
N LYS A 159 9.60 -3.70 -0.63
CA LYS A 159 9.66 -3.81 -2.08
C LYS A 159 8.73 -4.93 -2.54
N HIS A 160 7.76 -4.58 -3.37
CA HIS A 160 6.84 -5.58 -3.92
C HIS A 160 7.31 -6.04 -5.30
N GLY A 161 7.62 -7.36 -5.41
CA GLY A 161 8.07 -7.97 -6.66
C GLY A 161 9.46 -7.54 -7.14
N ILE A 162 10.23 -6.81 -6.30
CA ILE A 162 11.57 -6.29 -6.66
C ILE A 162 12.61 -6.92 -5.75
N PRO A 163 13.55 -7.72 -6.26
CA PRO A 163 14.68 -8.24 -5.48
C PRO A 163 15.55 -7.08 -4.98
N ILE A 164 16.07 -7.23 -3.76
CA ILE A 164 16.94 -6.22 -3.17
C ILE A 164 18.32 -6.27 -3.83
N ASP A 165 18.76 -5.13 -4.34
CA ASP A 165 20.08 -4.94 -4.92
C ASP A 165 20.93 -3.96 -4.10
N PHE A 166 22.18 -3.78 -4.51
CA PHE A 166 23.11 -2.85 -3.88
C PHE A 166 22.57 -1.42 -3.84
N LEU A 167 21.87 -0.97 -4.90
CA LEU A 167 21.36 0.39 -4.98
C LEU A 167 20.27 0.66 -3.95
N ILE A 168 19.36 -0.29 -3.76
CA ILE A 168 18.29 -0.19 -2.75
C ILE A 168 18.89 -0.06 -1.35
N VAL A 169 19.89 -0.88 -1.00
CA VAL A 169 20.54 -0.81 0.31
C VAL A 169 21.32 0.51 0.49
N ARG A 170 22.00 0.97 -0.55
CA ARG A 170 22.68 2.27 -0.55
C ARG A 170 21.71 3.42 -0.35
N ASP A 171 20.59 3.41 -1.07
CA ASP A 171 19.59 4.47 -0.98
C ASP A 171 18.92 4.51 0.41
N VAL A 172 18.69 3.35 1.03
CA VAL A 172 18.29 3.27 2.44
C VAL A 172 19.35 3.90 3.35
N TYR A 173 20.62 3.56 3.14
CA TYR A 173 21.70 4.14 3.96
C TYR A 173 21.78 5.67 3.82
N GLU A 174 21.61 6.21 2.61
CA GLU A 174 21.58 7.66 2.40
C GLU A 174 20.44 8.35 3.18
N LYS A 175 19.30 7.68 3.35
CA LYS A 175 18.19 8.19 4.16
C LYS A 175 18.52 8.23 5.66
N ILE A 176 19.23 7.23 6.17
CA ILE A 176 19.46 7.03 7.61
C ILE A 176 20.82 7.50 8.13
N LYS A 177 21.80 7.79 7.27
CA LYS A 177 23.19 8.03 7.65
C LYS A 177 23.41 9.11 8.73
N ASN A 178 22.48 10.04 8.88
CA ASN A 178 22.51 11.10 9.89
C ASN A 178 21.45 10.93 10.99
N ILE A 179 20.81 9.76 11.07
CA ILE A 179 19.71 9.48 11.99
C ILE A 179 20.11 8.31 12.87
N PRO A 180 20.15 8.49 14.20
CA PRO A 180 20.41 7.38 15.10
C PRO A 180 19.27 6.37 15.04
N ILE A 181 19.56 5.18 14.51
CA ILE A 181 18.62 4.07 14.38
C ILE A 181 19.37 2.76 14.60
N GLU A 182 18.79 1.86 15.41
CA GLU A 182 19.44 0.60 15.75
C GLU A 182 19.24 -0.46 14.68
N ARG A 183 18.03 -0.56 14.11
CA ARG A 183 17.65 -1.57 13.12
C ARG A 183 16.81 -1.00 11.99
N TYR A 184 17.09 -1.50 10.81
CA TYR A 184 16.33 -1.18 9.62
C TYR A 184 16.06 -2.44 8.79
N TYR A 185 14.81 -2.67 8.48
CA TYR A 185 14.39 -3.84 7.72
C TYR A 185 14.10 -3.46 6.27
N ILE A 186 14.68 -4.21 5.34
CA ILE A 186 14.35 -4.12 3.91
C ILE A 186 13.70 -5.45 3.54
N LEU A 187 12.39 -5.42 3.37
CA LEU A 187 11.59 -6.61 3.10
C LEU A 187 11.12 -6.62 1.64
N THR A 188 11.17 -7.80 1.02
CA THR A 188 10.69 -7.96 -0.34
C THR A 188 9.77 -9.16 -0.49
N THR A 189 8.80 -9.05 -1.42
CA THR A 189 7.99 -10.18 -1.87
C THR A 189 8.61 -10.93 -3.04
N ALA A 190 9.78 -10.49 -3.53
CA ALA A 190 10.48 -11.18 -4.63
C ALA A 190 11.24 -12.42 -4.14
N GLU A 191 11.31 -13.42 -4.99
CA GLU A 191 12.18 -14.60 -4.84
C GLU A 191 13.10 -14.71 -6.06
N PRO A 192 14.42 -14.73 -5.86
CA PRO A 192 15.14 -14.63 -4.57
C PRO A 192 15.04 -13.22 -3.96
N ASN A 193 15.19 -13.13 -2.62
CA ASN A 193 15.09 -11.87 -1.89
C ASN A 193 16.16 -10.85 -2.31
N ILE A 194 17.38 -11.34 -2.55
CA ILE A 194 18.50 -10.53 -3.07
C ILE A 194 18.67 -10.85 -4.55
N LYS A 195 18.94 -9.82 -5.33
CA LYS A 195 19.17 -9.94 -6.77
C LYS A 195 20.37 -10.83 -7.05
N ARG A 196 20.18 -11.85 -7.91
CA ARG A 196 21.22 -12.81 -8.26
C ARG A 196 22.48 -12.11 -8.74
N GLY A 197 23.61 -12.54 -8.19
CA GLY A 197 24.94 -11.97 -8.49
C GLY A 197 25.30 -10.69 -7.72
N GLU A 198 24.40 -10.19 -6.86
CA GLU A 198 24.67 -9.03 -6.01
C GLU A 198 24.75 -9.38 -4.51
N GLU A 199 24.57 -10.65 -4.15
CA GLU A 199 24.48 -11.11 -2.77
C GLU A 199 25.69 -10.66 -1.95
N GLU A 200 26.90 -10.88 -2.47
CA GLU A 200 28.14 -10.51 -1.78
C GLU A 200 28.25 -8.99 -1.61
N LYS A 201 27.95 -8.21 -2.66
CA LYS A 201 27.98 -6.74 -2.62
C LYS A 201 27.02 -6.17 -1.60
N VAL A 202 25.79 -6.72 -1.56
CA VAL A 202 24.76 -6.33 -0.59
C VAL A 202 25.23 -6.62 0.83
N MET A 203 25.74 -7.83 1.10
CA MET A 203 26.20 -8.22 2.43
C MET A 203 27.44 -7.42 2.89
N GLN A 204 28.36 -7.13 1.99
CA GLN A 204 29.51 -6.26 2.28
C GLN A 204 29.06 -4.85 2.65
N LEU A 205 28.08 -4.28 1.92
CA LEU A 205 27.55 -2.95 2.23
C LEU A 205 26.83 -2.94 3.58
N VAL A 206 25.96 -3.93 3.85
CA VAL A 206 25.27 -4.08 5.15
C VAL A 206 26.27 -4.13 6.30
N SER A 207 27.34 -4.94 6.16
CA SER A 207 28.41 -5.05 7.15
C SER A 207 29.16 -3.73 7.37
N LYS A 208 29.43 -3.00 6.28
CA LYS A 208 30.08 -1.67 6.32
C LYS A 208 29.19 -0.65 7.04
N ILE A 209 27.88 -0.65 6.77
CA ILE A 209 26.92 0.23 7.43
C ILE A 209 26.87 -0.09 8.94
N ARG A 210 26.79 -1.36 9.32
CA ARG A 210 26.83 -1.77 10.72
C ARG A 210 28.08 -1.27 11.44
N LYS A 211 29.24 -1.40 10.80
CA LYS A 211 30.54 -0.98 11.37
C LYS A 211 30.65 0.55 11.52
N ASN A 212 30.19 1.30 10.53
CA ASN A 212 30.41 2.75 10.46
C ASN A 212 29.30 3.57 11.10
N HIS A 213 28.03 3.11 11.00
CA HIS A 213 26.86 3.82 11.48
C HIS A 213 26.26 3.20 12.75
N GLY A 214 26.46 1.90 12.96
CA GLY A 214 25.87 1.16 14.07
C GLY A 214 24.49 0.58 13.75
N CYS A 215 23.85 0.96 12.65
CA CYS A 215 22.56 0.39 12.24
C CYS A 215 22.72 -1.03 11.73
N GLU A 216 21.88 -1.93 12.21
CA GLU A 216 21.76 -3.29 11.68
C GLU A 216 20.70 -3.31 10.58
N ILE A 217 21.13 -3.39 9.31
CA ILE A 217 20.23 -3.56 8.17
C ILE A 217 19.93 -5.04 7.98
N ILE A 218 18.67 -5.39 7.97
CA ILE A 218 18.17 -6.77 7.82
C ILE A 218 17.42 -6.86 6.49
N VAL A 219 17.99 -7.60 5.53
CA VAL A 219 17.33 -7.91 4.25
C VAL A 219 16.67 -9.27 4.36
N ASN A 220 15.36 -9.36 4.11
CA ASN A 220 14.63 -10.61 4.24
C ASN A 220 13.41 -10.67 3.30
N GLY A 221 12.88 -11.90 3.10
CA GLY A 221 11.60 -12.14 2.46
C GLY A 221 10.44 -11.66 3.33
N LEU A 222 9.51 -10.92 2.73
CA LEU A 222 8.35 -10.39 3.43
C LEU A 222 7.44 -11.51 3.96
N ILE A 223 7.20 -12.54 3.16
CA ILE A 223 6.36 -13.68 3.54
C ILE A 223 6.98 -14.45 4.71
N HIS A 224 8.29 -14.67 4.70
CA HIS A 224 9.00 -15.30 5.82
C HIS A 224 8.89 -14.46 7.10
N SER A 225 9.03 -13.14 6.97
CA SER A 225 8.89 -12.21 8.10
C SER A 225 7.47 -12.22 8.65
N LEU A 226 6.43 -12.23 7.80
CA LEU A 226 5.03 -12.32 8.22
C LEU A 226 4.74 -13.64 8.95
N LYS A 227 5.21 -14.80 8.43
CA LYS A 227 5.06 -16.09 9.12
C LYS A 227 5.67 -16.05 10.51
N TYR A 228 6.85 -15.45 10.64
CA TYR A 228 7.53 -15.31 11.93
C TYR A 228 6.74 -14.40 12.89
N TYR A 229 6.27 -13.25 12.43
CA TYR A 229 5.51 -12.31 13.26
C TYR A 229 4.15 -12.86 13.67
N LEU A 230 3.42 -13.50 12.75
CA LEU A 230 2.13 -14.14 13.06
C LEU A 230 2.24 -15.20 14.15
N ARG A 231 3.38 -15.88 14.27
CA ARG A 231 3.65 -16.81 15.37
C ARG A 231 3.66 -16.13 16.75
N LEU A 232 3.97 -14.83 16.80
CA LEU A 232 4.07 -14.06 18.05
C LEU A 232 2.73 -13.45 18.45
N VAL A 233 1.74 -13.45 17.55
CA VAL A 233 0.40 -12.89 17.80
C VAL A 233 -0.44 -13.89 18.59
N ARG A 234 -1.11 -13.41 19.64
CA ARG A 234 -1.97 -14.26 20.49
C ARG A 234 -3.23 -14.71 19.77
N ASN A 235 -3.79 -13.84 18.94
CA ASN A 235 -5.04 -14.09 18.22
C ASN A 235 -4.89 -13.73 16.75
N LEU A 236 -4.92 -14.73 15.86
CA LEU A 236 -4.79 -14.54 14.42
C LEU A 236 -5.97 -13.76 13.80
N ASP A 237 -7.17 -13.86 14.40
CA ASP A 237 -8.34 -13.08 13.95
C ASP A 237 -8.08 -11.57 14.07
N GLU A 238 -7.32 -11.17 15.08
CA GLU A 238 -6.98 -9.77 15.29
C GLU A 238 -6.13 -9.21 14.14
N PHE A 239 -5.17 -9.99 13.65
CA PHE A 239 -4.38 -9.57 12.48
C PHE A 239 -5.26 -9.35 11.25
N ILE A 240 -6.15 -10.30 10.96
CA ILE A 240 -7.09 -10.18 9.83
C ILE A 240 -7.98 -8.96 10.00
N ALA A 241 -8.47 -8.72 11.21
CA ALA A 241 -9.31 -7.55 11.49
C ALA A 241 -8.57 -6.23 11.25
N ARG A 242 -7.31 -6.13 11.73
CA ARG A 242 -6.48 -4.93 11.53
C ARG A 242 -6.11 -4.73 10.07
N TYR A 243 -5.68 -5.78 9.39
CA TYR A 243 -5.37 -5.70 7.96
C TYR A 243 -6.58 -5.25 7.14
N SER A 244 -7.74 -5.86 7.36
CA SER A 244 -8.99 -5.47 6.70
C SER A 244 -9.39 -4.03 7.00
N LYS A 245 -9.28 -3.59 8.26
CA LYS A 245 -9.55 -2.21 8.67
C LYS A 245 -8.63 -1.23 7.96
N ASN A 246 -7.33 -1.54 7.89
CA ASN A 246 -6.34 -0.65 7.29
C ASN A 246 -6.50 -0.54 5.78
N ILE A 247 -6.81 -1.65 5.06
CA ILE A 247 -7.18 -1.60 3.64
C ILE A 247 -8.41 -0.70 3.43
N LYS A 248 -9.43 -0.86 4.27
CA LYS A 248 -10.65 -0.05 4.21
C LYS A 248 -10.37 1.44 4.39
N ILE A 249 -9.54 1.81 5.37
CA ILE A 249 -9.15 3.19 5.63
C ILE A 249 -8.43 3.77 4.40
N GLU A 250 -7.46 3.06 3.86
CA GLU A 250 -6.69 3.49 2.67
C GLU A 250 -7.60 3.61 1.44
N ALA A 251 -8.52 2.66 1.22
CA ALA A 251 -9.47 2.70 0.11
C ALA A 251 -10.46 3.88 0.24
N SER A 252 -10.91 4.18 1.46
CA SER A 252 -11.82 5.31 1.74
C SER A 252 -11.16 6.67 1.51
N ALA A 253 -9.87 6.78 1.78
CA ALA A 253 -9.11 8.00 1.56
C ALA A 253 -8.80 8.26 0.08
N SER A 254 -9.25 7.40 -0.84
CA SER A 254 -8.97 7.48 -2.29
C SER A 254 -7.48 7.59 -2.64
N THR A 255 -6.63 7.05 -1.78
CA THR A 255 -5.18 7.10 -1.90
C THR A 255 -4.66 6.10 -2.96
N VAL A 256 -3.63 5.35 -2.65
CA VAL A 256 -3.04 4.34 -3.53
C VAL A 256 -3.96 3.11 -3.66
N ILE A 257 -4.54 2.65 -2.55
CA ILE A 257 -5.48 1.52 -2.54
C ILE A 257 -6.82 1.92 -3.17
N LYS A 258 -7.34 1.08 -4.05
CA LYS A 258 -8.61 1.27 -4.75
C LYS A 258 -9.62 0.21 -4.30
N LEU A 259 -10.90 0.45 -4.60
CA LEU A 259 -11.99 -0.47 -4.22
C LEU A 259 -11.76 -1.89 -4.70
N GLU A 260 -11.22 -2.10 -5.90
CA GLU A 260 -10.94 -3.44 -6.42
C GLU A 260 -9.99 -4.27 -5.53
N HIS A 261 -9.07 -3.60 -4.80
CA HIS A 261 -8.21 -4.29 -3.82
C HIS A 261 -9.03 -4.75 -2.60
N LEU A 262 -9.96 -3.92 -2.15
CA LEU A 262 -10.87 -4.27 -1.05
C LEU A 262 -11.85 -5.38 -1.46
N GLU A 263 -12.43 -5.29 -2.66
CA GLU A 263 -13.31 -6.33 -3.22
C GLU A 263 -12.61 -7.67 -3.29
N LYS A 264 -11.37 -7.68 -3.80
CA LYS A 264 -10.57 -8.90 -3.87
C LYS A 264 -10.28 -9.49 -2.49
N TRP A 265 -9.97 -8.65 -1.51
CA TRP A 265 -9.78 -9.12 -0.13
C TRP A 265 -11.05 -9.73 0.46
N ASN A 266 -12.20 -9.10 0.22
CA ASN A 266 -13.50 -9.64 0.64
C ASN A 266 -13.79 -11.01 -0.02
N GLU A 267 -13.54 -11.13 -1.34
CA GLU A 267 -13.69 -12.38 -2.07
C GLU A 267 -12.83 -13.50 -1.49
N ILE A 268 -11.55 -13.22 -1.21
CA ILE A 268 -10.60 -14.18 -0.63
C ILE A 268 -11.10 -14.64 0.74
N THR A 269 -11.51 -13.71 1.59
CA THR A 269 -11.92 -14.01 2.97
C THR A 269 -13.27 -14.72 3.04
N GLU A 270 -14.18 -14.48 2.10
CA GLU A 270 -15.47 -15.17 2.00
C GLU A 270 -15.33 -16.64 1.55
N ARG A 271 -14.32 -16.99 0.75
CA ARG A 271 -14.06 -18.39 0.34
C ARG A 271 -13.63 -19.27 1.51
N GLY A 272 -12.89 -18.72 2.47
CA GLY A 272 -12.45 -19.44 3.66
C GLY A 272 -13.57 -19.78 4.64
N THR A 273 -14.81 -19.36 4.36
CA THR A 273 -15.99 -19.61 5.20
C THR A 273 -16.89 -20.74 4.68
N LYS A 274 -16.58 -21.33 3.54
CA LYS A 274 -17.25 -22.53 2.99
C LYS A 274 -16.40 -23.77 3.24
#